data_870b6802861672acb0e05db9c1382fe8
#
_entry.id   870b6802861672acb0e05db9c1382fe8
#
_cell.length_a   1.000
_cell.length_b   1.000
_cell.length_c   1.000
_cell.angle_alpha   90.00
_cell.angle_beta   90.00
_cell.angle_gamma   90.00
#
_symmetry.space_group_name_H-M   'P 1'
#
loop_
_entity.id
_entity.type
_entity.pdbx_description
1 polymer ?
#
loop_
_entity_poly.entity_id
_entity_poly.type
_entity_poly.pdbx_seq_one_letter_code
_entity_poly.pdbx_strand_id
1 'polypeptide(L)'
;MSILNENDSLIIIIDMQEKLLGASYTREIAEKKAGIVAKASNILSIPVLVTEQYPKGLGNTVDSVKESLWQNTRFFEKASFSALDEEDIFDAVKISNKHQIVVFGIETHICVSQTVNSLIELGYDVSIISDACSARDVNEHKAGIDRMREDGAHILTAEIALFEWLKTSKHPNFREVQNLIK
;
A
#
# COMPACT_ATOMS: atom_id res chain seq x y z
N MET A 1 -11.04 2.68 -16.21
CA MET A 1 -9.79 2.02 -15.74
C MET A 1 -8.64 2.80 -16.31
N SER A 2 -7.87 3.48 -15.46
CA SER A 2 -6.69 4.24 -15.88
C SER A 2 -5.43 3.49 -15.41
N ILE A 3 -4.41 3.46 -16.26
CA ILE A 3 -3.06 3.00 -15.88
C ILE A 3 -2.49 3.94 -14.81
N LEU A 4 -1.76 3.42 -13.85
CA LEU A 4 -1.15 4.22 -12.79
C LEU A 4 -0.24 5.32 -13.37
N ASN A 5 -0.33 6.50 -12.77
CA ASN A 5 0.49 7.65 -13.11
C ASN A 5 1.27 8.11 -11.87
N GLU A 6 2.60 8.09 -11.95
CA GLU A 6 3.48 8.51 -10.83
C GLU A 6 3.14 9.91 -10.31
N ASN A 7 2.71 10.82 -11.19
CA ASN A 7 2.36 12.20 -10.82
C ASN A 7 0.98 12.33 -10.17
N ASP A 8 0.12 11.31 -10.26
CA ASP A 8 -1.24 11.30 -9.69
C ASP A 8 -1.43 10.24 -8.60
N SER A 9 -0.40 9.47 -8.29
CA SER A 9 -0.45 8.41 -7.30
C SER A 9 -0.09 8.89 -5.90
N LEU A 10 -0.83 8.36 -4.90
CA LEU A 10 -0.48 8.34 -3.47
C LEU A 10 -0.46 6.89 -3.02
N ILE A 11 0.54 6.48 -2.26
CA ILE A 11 0.62 5.16 -1.67
C ILE A 11 0.19 5.23 -0.20
N ILE A 12 -0.65 4.29 0.22
CA ILE A 12 -0.99 4.08 1.63
C ILE A 12 -0.55 2.67 2.04
N ILE A 13 0.42 2.59 2.94
CA ILE A 13 0.92 1.34 3.52
C ILE A 13 0.17 1.09 4.81
N ILE A 14 -0.61 0.00 4.86
CA ILE A 14 -1.47 -0.33 5.99
C ILE A 14 -0.78 -1.34 6.91
N ASP A 15 -0.45 -0.92 8.13
CA ASP A 15 -0.14 -1.76 9.30
C ASP A 15 0.88 -2.88 9.04
N MET A 16 1.94 -2.61 8.29
CA MET A 16 3.04 -3.56 8.02
C MET A 16 3.91 -3.75 9.27
N GLN A 17 3.27 -4.11 10.40
CA GLN A 17 3.85 -4.17 11.74
C GLN A 17 4.34 -5.56 12.09
N GLU A 18 5.33 -5.62 13.00
CA GLU A 18 6.04 -6.85 13.40
C GLU A 18 5.11 -8.00 13.78
N LYS A 19 4.11 -7.77 14.66
CA LYS A 19 3.23 -8.83 15.14
C LYS A 19 2.18 -9.24 14.11
N LEU A 20 1.64 -8.30 13.35
CA LEU A 20 0.66 -8.59 12.30
C LEU A 20 1.31 -9.37 11.16
N LEU A 21 2.41 -8.85 10.65
CA LEU A 21 3.16 -9.51 9.58
C LEU A 21 3.73 -10.85 10.03
N GLY A 22 4.20 -10.95 11.29
CA GLY A 22 4.68 -12.19 11.90
C GLY A 22 3.63 -13.31 11.96
N ALA A 23 2.34 -12.98 12.03
CA ALA A 23 1.23 -13.91 12.01
C ALA A 23 0.71 -14.22 10.60
N SER A 24 1.20 -13.55 9.56
CA SER A 24 0.72 -13.66 8.18
C SER A 24 1.20 -14.93 7.49
N TYR A 25 0.33 -15.56 6.69
CA TYR A 25 0.63 -16.79 5.96
C TYR A 25 1.68 -16.62 4.84
N THR A 26 1.86 -15.41 4.30
CA THR A 26 2.85 -15.09 3.25
C THR A 26 3.79 -13.98 3.68
N ARG A 27 4.20 -13.96 4.94
CA ARG A 27 5.06 -12.90 5.51
C ARG A 27 6.19 -12.46 4.58
N GLU A 28 7.04 -13.40 4.18
CA GLU A 28 8.27 -13.12 3.41
C GLU A 28 7.97 -12.47 2.06
N ILE A 29 6.90 -12.94 1.38
CA ILE A 29 6.51 -12.41 0.08
C ILE A 29 5.94 -11.01 0.23
N ALA A 30 4.99 -10.83 1.14
CA ALA A 30 4.35 -9.53 1.37
C ALA A 30 5.36 -8.47 1.81
N GLU A 31 6.25 -8.82 2.74
CA GLU A 31 7.31 -7.94 3.24
C GLU A 31 8.29 -7.54 2.13
N LYS A 32 8.76 -8.51 1.33
CA LYS A 32 9.65 -8.25 0.17
C LYS A 32 8.99 -7.33 -0.84
N LYS A 33 7.74 -7.60 -1.21
CA LYS A 33 7.01 -6.82 -2.22
C LYS A 33 6.69 -5.41 -1.72
N ALA A 34 6.30 -5.27 -0.45
CA ALA A 34 6.11 -3.97 0.18
C ALA A 34 7.41 -3.12 0.15
N GLY A 35 8.56 -3.71 0.49
CA GLY A 35 9.86 -3.05 0.41
C GLY A 35 10.22 -2.62 -1.02
N ILE A 36 9.91 -3.43 -2.03
CA ILE A 36 10.12 -3.09 -3.44
C ILE A 36 9.28 -1.87 -3.84
N VAL A 37 7.98 -1.87 -3.52
CA VAL A 37 7.09 -0.75 -3.83
C VAL A 37 7.50 0.52 -3.08
N ALA A 38 7.89 0.40 -1.82
CA ALA A 38 8.40 1.52 -1.01
C ALA A 38 9.69 2.13 -1.61
N LYS A 39 10.64 1.31 -2.07
CA LYS A 39 11.83 1.81 -2.78
C LYS A 39 11.49 2.46 -4.11
N ALA A 40 10.57 1.87 -4.88
CA ALA A 40 10.13 2.45 -6.14
C ALA A 40 9.46 3.81 -5.93
N SER A 41 8.66 3.99 -4.86
CA SER A 41 8.05 5.28 -4.54
C SER A 41 9.09 6.39 -4.33
N ASN A 42 10.21 6.08 -3.68
CA ASN A 42 11.30 7.03 -3.49
C ASN A 42 11.93 7.41 -4.84
N ILE A 43 12.27 6.42 -5.67
CA ILE A 43 12.89 6.65 -6.99
C ILE A 43 11.98 7.53 -7.88
N LEU A 44 10.67 7.28 -7.83
CA LEU A 44 9.66 7.96 -8.66
C LEU A 44 9.05 9.20 -7.98
N SER A 45 9.48 9.53 -6.76
CA SER A 45 8.95 10.67 -5.98
C SER A 45 7.44 10.60 -5.72
N ILE A 46 6.91 9.39 -5.57
CA ILE A 46 5.49 9.15 -5.24
C ILE A 46 5.32 9.32 -3.72
N PRO A 47 4.38 10.16 -3.25
CA PRO A 47 4.14 10.34 -1.81
C PRO A 47 3.60 9.06 -1.17
N VAL A 48 4.00 8.85 0.09
CA VAL A 48 3.62 7.68 0.89
C VAL A 48 3.09 8.11 2.26
N LEU A 49 1.98 7.52 2.68
CA LEU A 49 1.47 7.54 4.05
C LEU A 49 1.60 6.11 4.63
N VAL A 50 2.00 6.00 5.88
CA VAL A 50 2.11 4.71 6.57
C VAL A 50 1.23 4.73 7.79
N THR A 51 0.44 3.67 8.00
CA THR A 51 -0.37 3.53 9.21
C THR A 51 0.17 2.47 10.14
N GLU A 52 -0.04 2.65 11.44
CA GLU A 52 0.29 1.71 12.49
C GLU A 52 -0.92 1.52 13.43
N GLN A 53 -1.51 0.32 13.42
CA GLN A 53 -2.60 -0.06 14.31
C GLN A 53 -2.04 -0.26 15.72
N TYR A 54 -2.49 0.55 16.71
CA TYR A 54 -2.13 0.38 18.11
C TYR A 54 -0.66 -0.07 18.33
N PRO A 55 0.35 0.74 17.96
CA PRO A 55 1.76 0.31 17.92
C PRO A 55 2.30 -0.16 19.27
N LYS A 56 1.79 0.36 20.39
CA LYS A 56 2.13 -0.12 21.75
C LYS A 56 1.84 -1.60 21.95
N GLY A 57 0.83 -2.13 21.27
CA GLY A 57 0.43 -3.54 21.35
C GLY A 57 0.99 -4.39 20.22
N LEU A 58 1.02 -3.87 18.99
CA LEU A 58 1.31 -4.63 17.77
C LEU A 58 2.75 -4.43 17.24
N GLY A 59 3.52 -3.55 17.85
CA GLY A 59 4.86 -3.19 17.40
C GLY A 59 4.82 -2.12 16.31
N ASN A 60 6.01 -1.73 15.84
CA ASN A 60 6.15 -0.74 14.78
C ASN A 60 6.15 -1.42 13.40
N THR A 61 6.07 -0.61 12.36
CA THR A 61 6.34 -1.03 10.98
C THR A 61 7.70 -1.71 10.90
N VAL A 62 7.80 -2.84 10.19
CA VAL A 62 9.04 -3.62 10.06
C VAL A 62 10.15 -2.81 9.40
N ASP A 63 11.38 -3.02 9.84
CA ASP A 63 12.54 -2.24 9.41
C ASP A 63 12.77 -2.34 7.89
N SER A 64 12.56 -3.51 7.29
CA SER A 64 12.68 -3.73 5.84
C SER A 64 11.81 -2.80 4.98
N VAL A 65 10.62 -2.44 5.47
CA VAL A 65 9.73 -1.44 4.84
C VAL A 65 10.19 -0.03 5.22
N LYS A 66 10.46 0.22 6.49
CA LYS A 66 10.83 1.51 7.03
C LYS A 66 12.09 2.09 6.40
N GLU A 67 13.15 1.28 6.27
CA GLU A 67 14.42 1.64 5.63
C GLU A 67 14.30 1.87 4.12
N SER A 68 13.20 1.39 3.53
CA SER A 68 12.88 1.58 2.11
C SER A 68 12.16 2.88 1.81
N LEU A 69 11.77 3.64 2.84
CA LEU A 69 11.00 4.88 2.74
C LEU A 69 11.91 6.12 2.90
N TRP A 70 11.40 7.27 2.47
CA TRP A 70 12.04 8.55 2.74
C TRP A 70 12.12 8.82 4.24
N GLN A 71 13.20 9.48 4.70
CA GLN A 71 13.37 9.84 6.12
C GLN A 71 12.23 10.70 6.68
N ASN A 72 11.53 11.45 5.82
CA ASN A 72 10.42 12.33 6.20
C ASN A 72 9.05 11.69 5.97
N THR A 73 8.97 10.38 5.71
CA THR A 73 7.68 9.69 5.56
C THR A 73 6.90 9.79 6.88
N ARG A 74 5.62 10.18 6.77
CA ARG A 74 4.74 10.29 7.94
C ARG A 74 4.16 8.94 8.31
N PHE A 75 4.27 8.62 9.60
CA PHE A 75 3.64 7.46 10.22
C PHE A 75 2.46 7.94 11.06
N PHE A 76 1.32 7.28 10.91
CA PHE A 76 0.08 7.62 11.59
C PHE A 76 -0.36 6.46 12.46
N GLU A 77 -0.54 6.72 13.76
CA GLU A 77 -1.20 5.74 14.64
C GLU A 77 -2.69 5.74 14.40
N LYS A 78 -3.33 4.58 14.43
CA LYS A 78 -4.77 4.46 14.32
C LYS A 78 -5.35 3.43 15.29
N ALA A 79 -6.61 3.62 15.65
CA ALA A 79 -7.42 2.67 16.42
C ALA A 79 -8.53 2.04 15.54
N SER A 80 -9.06 2.80 14.60
CA SER A 80 -10.05 2.35 13.63
C SER A 80 -9.46 1.35 12.64
N PHE A 81 -10.28 0.46 12.09
CA PHE A 81 -9.79 -0.46 11.04
C PHE A 81 -9.62 0.25 9.71
N SER A 82 -10.61 1.04 9.28
CA SER A 82 -10.41 1.95 8.16
C SER A 82 -9.47 3.09 8.56
N ALA A 83 -8.42 3.30 7.78
CA ALA A 83 -7.51 4.43 8.00
C ALA A 83 -8.20 5.79 7.80
N LEU A 84 -9.25 5.84 6.99
CA LEU A 84 -9.99 7.07 6.68
C LEU A 84 -10.95 7.50 7.81
N ASP A 85 -11.16 6.66 8.84
CA ASP A 85 -11.91 7.03 10.05
C ASP A 85 -11.05 7.84 11.04
N GLU A 86 -9.74 7.97 10.79
CA GLU A 86 -8.83 8.85 11.52
C GLU A 86 -8.71 10.20 10.78
N GLU A 87 -9.08 11.30 11.43
CA GLU A 87 -9.18 12.63 10.82
C GLU A 87 -7.85 13.10 10.21
N ASP A 88 -6.74 12.85 10.89
CA ASP A 88 -5.41 13.28 10.42
C ASP A 88 -4.93 12.49 9.18
N ILE A 89 -5.34 11.22 9.04
CA ILE A 89 -5.06 10.41 7.84
C ILE A 89 -5.97 10.86 6.69
N PHE A 90 -7.25 11.04 6.97
CA PHE A 90 -8.21 11.56 5.99
C PHE A 90 -7.75 12.90 5.41
N ASP A 91 -7.35 13.83 6.27
CA ASP A 91 -6.84 15.14 5.84
C ASP A 91 -5.53 15.00 5.05
N ALA A 92 -4.62 14.11 5.45
CA ALA A 92 -3.38 13.86 4.71
C ALA A 92 -3.66 13.34 3.28
N VAL A 93 -4.63 12.45 3.12
CA VAL A 93 -5.08 11.97 1.80
C VAL A 93 -5.62 13.13 0.96
N LYS A 94 -6.50 13.95 1.50
CA LYS A 94 -7.06 15.12 0.80
C LYS A 94 -6.01 16.14 0.39
N ILE A 95 -5.10 16.48 1.31
CA ILE A 95 -4.01 17.45 1.09
C ILE A 95 -3.04 16.96 0.02
N SER A 96 -2.88 15.65 -0.16
CA SER A 96 -2.03 15.10 -1.22
C SER A 96 -2.45 15.54 -2.62
N ASN A 97 -3.71 15.86 -2.80
CA ASN A 97 -4.33 16.22 -4.09
C ASN A 97 -4.06 15.18 -5.19
N LYS A 98 -4.02 13.90 -4.80
CA LYS A 98 -3.85 12.75 -5.71
C LYS A 98 -5.18 12.03 -5.88
N HIS A 99 -5.47 11.55 -7.09
CA HIS A 99 -6.70 10.84 -7.36
C HIS A 99 -6.52 9.32 -7.37
N GLN A 100 -5.36 8.83 -7.78
CA GLN A 100 -5.03 7.41 -7.78
C GLN A 100 -4.40 7.01 -6.44
N ILE A 101 -5.11 6.17 -5.67
CA ILE A 101 -4.63 5.70 -4.37
C ILE A 101 -4.20 4.24 -4.50
N VAL A 102 -2.94 3.96 -4.21
CA VAL A 102 -2.38 2.61 -4.22
C VAL A 102 -2.26 2.11 -2.79
N VAL A 103 -2.94 1.01 -2.47
CA VAL A 103 -3.02 0.48 -1.10
C VAL A 103 -2.41 -0.92 -1.03
N PHE A 104 -1.66 -1.19 0.03
CA PHE A 104 -1.24 -2.54 0.41
C PHE A 104 -0.96 -2.63 1.91
N GLY A 105 -0.88 -3.83 2.44
CA GLY A 105 -0.57 -4.07 3.85
C GLY A 105 -1.38 -5.20 4.49
N ILE A 106 -1.59 -5.12 5.81
CA ILE A 106 -2.10 -6.17 6.69
C ILE A 106 -3.26 -5.64 7.54
N GLU A 107 -4.36 -6.36 7.79
CA GLU A 107 -4.73 -7.61 7.10
C GLU A 107 -5.62 -7.28 5.91
N THR A 108 -5.46 -8.02 4.85
CA THR A 108 -6.16 -7.83 3.57
C THR A 108 -7.67 -7.65 3.73
N HIS A 109 -8.31 -8.53 4.52
CA HIS A 109 -9.78 -8.59 4.71
C HIS A 109 -10.31 -7.67 5.81
N ILE A 110 -9.44 -6.98 6.57
CA ILE A 110 -9.83 -6.08 7.66
C ILE A 110 -9.42 -4.64 7.32
N CYS A 111 -8.23 -4.22 7.78
CA CYS A 111 -7.80 -2.82 7.66
C CYS A 111 -7.65 -2.38 6.21
N VAL A 112 -7.07 -3.22 5.35
CA VAL A 112 -6.91 -2.92 3.92
C VAL A 112 -8.28 -2.80 3.26
N SER A 113 -9.15 -3.81 3.40
CA SER A 113 -10.48 -3.82 2.75
C SER A 113 -11.36 -2.66 3.21
N GLN A 114 -11.40 -2.34 4.51
CA GLN A 114 -12.22 -1.23 5.01
C GLN A 114 -11.68 0.13 4.53
N THR A 115 -10.36 0.32 4.52
CA THR A 115 -9.75 1.54 3.98
C THR A 115 -10.04 1.72 2.50
N VAL A 116 -9.95 0.64 1.72
CA VAL A 116 -10.26 0.63 0.29
C VAL A 116 -11.70 1.01 0.03
N ASN A 117 -12.64 0.43 0.77
CA ASN A 117 -14.06 0.78 0.64
C ASN A 117 -14.31 2.27 0.91
N SER A 118 -13.76 2.81 2.00
CA SER A 118 -13.88 4.23 2.32
C SER A 118 -13.33 5.13 1.20
N LEU A 119 -12.19 4.75 0.60
CA LEU A 119 -11.59 5.50 -0.50
C LEU A 119 -12.46 5.46 -1.77
N ILE A 120 -13.03 4.30 -2.11
CA ILE A 120 -13.94 4.15 -3.26
C ILE A 120 -15.21 4.98 -3.07
N GLU A 121 -15.81 4.95 -1.88
CA GLU A 121 -17.00 5.76 -1.54
C GLU A 121 -16.73 7.26 -1.66
N LEU A 122 -15.49 7.70 -1.43
CA LEU A 122 -15.05 9.08 -1.62
C LEU A 122 -14.71 9.43 -3.07
N GLY A 123 -14.79 8.45 -3.99
CA GLY A 123 -14.60 8.66 -5.43
C GLY A 123 -13.14 8.57 -5.91
N TYR A 124 -12.21 8.05 -5.10
CA TYR A 124 -10.83 7.81 -5.54
C TYR A 124 -10.73 6.61 -6.49
N ASP A 125 -9.75 6.65 -7.40
CA ASP A 125 -9.35 5.52 -8.25
C ASP A 125 -8.36 4.64 -7.45
N VAL A 126 -8.84 3.49 -6.94
CA VAL A 126 -8.11 2.69 -5.94
C VAL A 126 -7.52 1.43 -6.58
N SER A 127 -6.21 1.23 -6.37
CA SER A 127 -5.47 0.04 -6.79
C SER A 127 -4.88 -0.69 -5.58
N ILE A 128 -4.92 -2.02 -5.59
CA ILE A 128 -4.39 -2.89 -4.54
C ILE A 128 -3.18 -3.65 -5.05
N ILE A 129 -2.06 -3.58 -4.32
CA ILE A 129 -0.90 -4.44 -4.61
C ILE A 129 -1.08 -5.76 -3.87
N SER A 130 -1.71 -6.72 -4.53
CA SER A 130 -2.18 -7.96 -3.91
C SER A 130 -1.05 -8.83 -3.35
N ASP A 131 0.12 -8.87 -3.98
CA ASP A 131 1.29 -9.61 -3.52
C ASP A 131 2.09 -8.89 -2.42
N ALA A 132 1.74 -7.64 -2.09
CA ALA A 132 2.20 -6.90 -0.91
C ALA A 132 1.13 -6.85 0.20
N CYS A 133 0.00 -7.54 0.03
CA CYS A 133 -1.02 -7.76 1.05
C CYS A 133 -0.92 -9.18 1.62
N SER A 134 -1.34 -9.37 2.87
CA SER A 134 -1.48 -10.69 3.47
C SER A 134 -2.54 -10.71 4.58
N ALA A 135 -2.84 -11.89 5.08
CA ALA A 135 -3.71 -12.15 6.22
C ALA A 135 -3.16 -13.34 7.00
N ARG A 136 -3.78 -13.72 8.12
CA ARG A 136 -3.42 -14.91 8.90
C ARG A 136 -3.76 -16.20 8.17
N ASP A 137 -4.77 -16.19 7.32
CA ASP A 137 -5.25 -17.32 6.54
C ASP A 137 -5.40 -16.95 5.06
N VAL A 138 -5.10 -17.92 4.18
CA VAL A 138 -5.16 -17.73 2.73
C VAL A 138 -6.58 -17.46 2.22
N ASN A 139 -7.60 -18.04 2.85
CA ASN A 139 -8.99 -17.85 2.44
C ASN A 139 -9.47 -16.44 2.81
N GLU A 140 -9.06 -15.92 3.97
CA GLU A 140 -9.33 -14.55 4.38
C GLU A 140 -8.67 -13.53 3.44
N HIS A 141 -7.43 -13.80 3.02
CA HIS A 141 -6.77 -12.97 2.02
C HIS A 141 -7.54 -12.98 0.69
N LYS A 142 -7.89 -14.15 0.17
CA LYS A 142 -8.65 -14.29 -1.08
C LYS A 142 -10.01 -13.59 -1.00
N ALA A 143 -10.76 -13.83 0.07
CA ALA A 143 -12.07 -13.19 0.28
C ALA A 143 -11.95 -11.65 0.30
N GLY A 144 -10.91 -11.11 0.96
CA GLY A 144 -10.65 -9.67 0.98
C GLY A 144 -10.32 -9.11 -0.41
N ILE A 145 -9.47 -9.79 -1.18
CA ILE A 145 -9.13 -9.39 -2.56
C ILE A 145 -10.36 -9.44 -3.48
N ASP A 146 -11.14 -10.52 -3.40
CA ASP A 146 -12.33 -10.68 -4.25
C ASP A 146 -13.38 -9.61 -3.93
N ARG A 147 -13.62 -9.34 -2.65
CA ARG A 147 -14.50 -8.26 -2.23
C ARG A 147 -14.06 -6.91 -2.76
N MET A 148 -12.81 -6.51 -2.55
CA MET A 148 -12.31 -5.22 -3.02
C MET A 148 -12.40 -5.08 -4.55
N ARG A 149 -12.21 -6.18 -5.28
CA ARG A 149 -12.41 -6.21 -6.75
C ARG A 149 -13.87 -5.97 -7.13
N GLU A 150 -14.82 -6.61 -6.44
CA GLU A 150 -16.27 -6.42 -6.66
C GLU A 150 -16.71 -4.99 -6.32
N ASP A 151 -16.12 -4.39 -5.29
CA ASP A 151 -16.37 -3.00 -4.87
C ASP A 151 -15.75 -1.97 -5.84
N GLY A 152 -14.93 -2.39 -6.82
CA GLY A 152 -14.39 -1.54 -7.90
C GLY A 152 -12.89 -1.24 -7.81
N ALA A 153 -12.15 -1.82 -6.85
CA ALA A 153 -10.71 -1.67 -6.79
C ALA A 153 -9.98 -2.43 -7.91
N HIS A 154 -8.88 -1.87 -8.40
CA HIS A 154 -8.00 -2.52 -9.36
C HIS A 154 -7.00 -3.42 -8.62
N ILE A 155 -6.95 -4.70 -8.99
CA ILE A 155 -6.04 -5.65 -8.35
C ILE A 155 -4.77 -5.79 -9.20
N LEU A 156 -3.67 -5.32 -8.65
CA LEU A 156 -2.35 -5.33 -9.27
C LEU A 156 -1.39 -6.21 -8.46
N THR A 157 -0.24 -6.50 -9.04
CA THR A 157 0.97 -6.94 -8.33
C THR A 157 1.96 -5.79 -8.23
N ALA A 158 2.97 -5.90 -7.38
CA ALA A 158 4.05 -4.92 -7.30
C ALA A 158 4.67 -4.66 -8.67
N GLU A 159 4.96 -5.72 -9.44
CA GLU A 159 5.57 -5.59 -10.76
C GLU A 159 4.66 -4.86 -11.77
N ILE A 160 3.37 -5.15 -11.79
CA ILE A 160 2.41 -4.42 -12.64
C ILE A 160 2.45 -2.92 -12.31
N ALA A 161 2.35 -2.55 -11.03
CA ALA A 161 2.36 -1.16 -10.61
C ALA A 161 3.65 -0.42 -11.02
N LEU A 162 4.82 -1.06 -10.84
CA LEU A 162 6.11 -0.48 -11.23
C LEU A 162 6.15 -0.17 -12.73
N PHE A 163 5.70 -1.09 -13.57
CA PHE A 163 5.71 -0.88 -15.03
C PHE A 163 4.62 0.06 -15.51
N GLU A 164 3.49 0.14 -14.81
CA GLU A 164 2.48 1.15 -15.10
C GLU A 164 2.99 2.57 -14.81
N TRP A 165 3.66 2.80 -13.69
CA TRP A 165 4.29 4.09 -13.39
C TRP A 165 5.37 4.46 -14.40
N LEU A 166 6.22 3.52 -14.80
CA LEU A 166 7.28 3.74 -15.80
C LEU A 166 6.75 4.01 -17.21
N LYS A 167 5.63 3.41 -17.59
CA LYS A 167 4.98 3.50 -18.94
C LYS A 167 5.86 3.10 -20.11
N THR A 168 7.17 3.30 -20.07
CA THR A 168 8.09 3.07 -21.18
C THR A 168 9.50 2.70 -20.69
N SER A 169 10.20 1.85 -21.43
CA SER A 169 11.62 1.54 -21.16
C SER A 169 12.56 2.74 -21.36
N LYS A 170 12.07 3.86 -21.89
CA LYS A 170 12.81 5.12 -22.03
C LYS A 170 12.67 6.04 -20.81
N HIS A 171 11.88 5.63 -19.79
CA HIS A 171 11.73 6.39 -18.56
C HIS A 171 13.10 6.65 -17.90
N PRO A 172 13.40 7.87 -17.40
CA PRO A 172 14.70 8.19 -16.79
C PRO A 172 15.13 7.19 -15.71
N ASN A 173 14.20 6.76 -14.88
CA ASN A 173 14.43 5.85 -13.76
C ASN A 173 14.21 4.36 -14.11
N PHE A 174 13.99 4.02 -15.38
CA PHE A 174 13.66 2.65 -15.80
C PHE A 174 14.65 1.60 -15.27
N ARG A 175 15.95 1.83 -15.41
CA ARG A 175 16.99 0.87 -14.98
C ARG A 175 17.02 0.69 -13.48
N GLU A 176 16.84 1.77 -12.72
CA GLU A 176 16.87 1.75 -11.28
C GLU A 176 15.66 0.99 -10.71
N VAL A 177 14.46 1.28 -11.20
CA VAL A 177 13.24 0.56 -10.81
C VAL A 177 13.29 -0.91 -11.24
N GLN A 178 13.73 -1.21 -12.47
CA GLN A 178 13.86 -2.59 -12.95
C GLN A 178 14.79 -3.43 -12.08
N ASN A 179 15.87 -2.85 -11.54
CA ASN A 179 16.81 -3.57 -10.69
C ASN A 179 16.21 -4.00 -9.34
N LEU A 180 15.08 -3.43 -8.90
CA LEU A 180 14.40 -3.83 -7.67
C LEU A 180 13.72 -5.22 -7.78
N ILE A 181 13.48 -5.70 -9.00
CA ILE A 181 12.73 -6.94 -9.26
C ILE A 181 13.55 -8.06 -9.92
N LYS A 182 14.86 -7.85 -10.05
CA LYS A 182 15.80 -8.86 -10.60
C LYS A 182 16.28 -9.87 -9.57
#